data_4d8821e01fcc12f9e676860904cf2bed
#
_entry.id   4d8821e01fcc12f9e676860904cf2bed
#
_cell.length_a   1.000
_cell.length_b   1.000
_cell.length_c   1.000
_cell.angle_alpha   90.00
_cell.angle_beta   90.00
_cell.angle_gamma   90.00
#
_symmetry.space_group_name_H-M   'P 1'
#
loop_
_entity.id
_entity.type
_entity.pdbx_description
1 polymer ?
#
loop_
_entity_poly.entity_id
_entity_poly.type
_entity_poly.pdbx_seq_one_letter_code
_entity_poly.pdbx_strand_id
1 'polypeptide(L)'
;PAKGKKNNRQGGYQVYDPQKGEVVWVGGKQEGGKLGDLFAFKQDHIFKDWDDVKANANNRYDAIGELYGPAAWEALKDKAGKQPIEPGDVCWADLNNDGVINNLDRVKVGNLFPTVTGGFSTTLGYKDFSLYARFDYALGHTLYNDLAARSLGQYQGSFNIIDMVKDSWSETNQNTDIPKFYYADQLSKKNITRSNNGLTAVDNNSSRFYEKGDYLALREITLTWNLPKKWINKALMSNASVY
;
A
#
# COMPACT_ATOMS: atom_id res chain seq x y z
N PRO A 1 -14.12 -4.31 -28.84
CA PRO A 1 -13.12 -5.36 -28.82
C PRO A 1 -13.00 -5.92 -30.24
N ALA A 2 -11.77 -5.96 -30.77
CA ALA A 2 -11.53 -6.60 -32.05
C ALA A 2 -12.09 -8.02 -31.98
N LYS A 3 -13.00 -8.35 -32.89
CA LYS A 3 -13.58 -9.69 -33.01
C LYS A 3 -12.45 -10.71 -33.09
N GLY A 4 -12.36 -11.61 -32.12
CA GLY A 4 -11.44 -12.75 -32.13
C GLY A 4 -10.33 -12.80 -31.09
N LYS A 5 -10.04 -11.74 -30.33
CA LYS A 5 -9.13 -11.86 -29.20
C LYS A 5 -9.92 -12.28 -27.96
N LYS A 6 -9.72 -13.51 -27.52
CA LYS A 6 -10.19 -13.95 -26.20
C LYS A 6 -9.66 -12.95 -25.18
N ASN A 7 -10.54 -12.46 -24.31
CA ASN A 7 -10.16 -11.59 -23.19
C ASN A 7 -9.23 -12.35 -22.23
N ASN A 8 -7.92 -12.27 -22.46
CA ASN A 8 -6.90 -12.76 -21.55
C ASN A 8 -6.71 -11.82 -20.34
N ARG A 9 -7.81 -11.18 -19.91
CA ARG A 9 -7.81 -10.17 -18.86
C ARG A 9 -8.71 -10.64 -17.72
N GLN A 10 -8.23 -10.60 -16.51
CA GLN A 10 -8.99 -10.97 -15.31
C GLN A 10 -8.80 -9.89 -14.25
N GLY A 11 -9.91 -9.43 -13.68
CA GLY A 11 -9.91 -8.29 -12.76
C GLY A 11 -9.58 -6.99 -13.49
N GLY A 12 -9.39 -5.92 -12.75
CA GLY A 12 -9.19 -4.59 -13.32
C GLY A 12 -10.48 -3.97 -13.84
N TYR A 13 -10.35 -2.87 -14.55
CA TYR A 13 -11.46 -2.03 -14.96
C TYR A 13 -11.38 -1.68 -16.44
N GLN A 14 -12.51 -1.74 -17.11
CA GLN A 14 -12.68 -1.13 -18.42
C GLN A 14 -13.11 0.32 -18.21
N VAL A 15 -12.36 1.25 -18.78
CA VAL A 15 -12.64 2.68 -18.70
C VAL A 15 -12.51 3.29 -20.07
N TYR A 16 -13.45 4.16 -20.43
CA TYR A 16 -13.32 4.95 -21.65
C TYR A 16 -12.26 6.03 -21.41
N ASP A 17 -11.24 6.03 -22.26
CA ASP A 17 -10.17 7.04 -22.24
C ASP A 17 -10.53 8.11 -23.29
N PRO A 18 -10.93 9.32 -22.87
CA PRO A 18 -11.34 10.36 -23.80
C PRO A 18 -10.17 10.90 -24.64
N GLN A 19 -8.94 10.79 -24.15
CA GLN A 19 -7.75 11.23 -24.87
C GLN A 19 -7.42 10.27 -26.01
N LYS A 20 -7.65 8.98 -25.84
CA LYS A 20 -7.44 7.93 -26.85
C LYS A 20 -8.68 7.65 -27.70
N GLY A 21 -9.85 8.10 -27.26
CA GLY A 21 -11.11 7.82 -27.93
C GLY A 21 -11.54 6.35 -27.91
N GLU A 22 -11.01 5.55 -26.99
CA GLU A 22 -11.28 4.12 -26.89
C GLU A 22 -11.43 3.63 -25.46
N VAL A 23 -12.01 2.44 -25.29
CA VAL A 23 -12.07 1.76 -24.00
C VAL A 23 -10.74 1.07 -23.73
N VAL A 24 -10.04 1.52 -22.68
CA VAL A 24 -8.78 0.94 -22.19
C VAL A 24 -9.03 0.04 -20.98
N TRP A 25 -8.08 -0.82 -20.70
CA TRP A 25 -8.11 -1.69 -19.53
C TRP A 25 -7.06 -1.26 -18.53
N VAL A 26 -7.48 -0.99 -17.30
CA VAL A 26 -6.60 -0.54 -16.23
C VAL A 26 -6.53 -1.57 -15.10
N GLY A 27 -5.32 -1.95 -14.72
CA GLY A 27 -5.07 -2.93 -13.66
C GLY A 27 -5.46 -4.36 -14.03
N GLY A 28 -5.49 -5.23 -13.02
CA GLY A 28 -5.79 -6.65 -13.18
C GLY A 28 -4.72 -7.44 -13.95
N LYS A 29 -5.07 -8.66 -14.31
CA LYS A 29 -4.22 -9.55 -15.11
C LYS A 29 -4.51 -9.32 -16.59
N GLN A 30 -3.50 -8.98 -17.35
CA GLN A 30 -3.63 -8.73 -18.78
C GLN A 30 -2.39 -9.19 -19.54
N GLU A 31 -2.55 -9.44 -20.83
CA GLU A 31 -1.45 -9.83 -21.71
C GLU A 31 -0.37 -8.73 -21.73
N GLY A 32 0.89 -9.10 -21.57
CA GLY A 32 2.02 -8.18 -21.44
C GLY A 32 2.28 -7.62 -20.04
N GLY A 33 1.34 -7.81 -19.09
CA GLY A 33 1.52 -7.49 -17.68
C GLY A 33 2.21 -8.61 -16.90
N LYS A 34 2.78 -8.27 -15.75
CA LYS A 34 3.32 -9.26 -14.81
C LYS A 34 2.20 -9.79 -13.91
N LEU A 35 2.22 -11.09 -13.63
CA LEU A 35 1.35 -11.67 -12.61
C LEU A 35 1.66 -11.01 -11.26
N GLY A 36 0.61 -10.58 -10.55
CA GLY A 36 0.74 -9.94 -9.25
C GLY A 36 1.01 -8.43 -9.29
N ASP A 37 0.93 -7.78 -10.44
CA ASP A 37 1.01 -6.32 -10.52
C ASP A 37 -0.11 -5.69 -9.68
N LEU A 38 0.28 -4.73 -8.86
CA LEU A 38 -0.57 -4.00 -7.92
C LEU A 38 -0.76 -2.57 -8.41
N PHE A 39 -2.01 -2.10 -8.32
CA PHE A 39 -2.40 -0.76 -8.74
C PHE A 39 -3.14 -0.06 -7.61
N ALA A 40 -2.92 1.24 -7.47
CA ALA A 40 -3.56 2.06 -6.45
C ALA A 40 -3.72 3.50 -6.94
N PHE A 41 -4.58 4.27 -6.27
CA PHE A 41 -4.65 5.71 -6.44
C PHE A 41 -3.47 6.36 -5.71
N LYS A 42 -2.80 7.28 -6.39
CA LYS A 42 -1.69 8.02 -5.79
C LYS A 42 -2.22 9.20 -5.00
N GLN A 43 -1.88 9.25 -3.71
CA GLN A 43 -2.02 10.47 -2.92
C GLN A 43 -0.96 11.45 -3.38
N ASP A 44 -1.36 12.63 -3.80
CA ASP A 44 -0.45 13.72 -4.17
C ASP A 44 -0.03 14.49 -2.92
N HIS A 45 -1.00 15.11 -2.26
CA HIS A 45 -0.80 15.80 -0.98
C HIS A 45 -2.10 15.82 -0.16
N ILE A 46 -2.08 16.44 1.00
CA ILE A 46 -3.26 16.80 1.79
C ILE A 46 -3.54 18.27 1.57
N PHE A 47 -4.78 18.61 1.24
CA PHE A 47 -5.18 20.01 1.10
C PHE A 47 -4.92 20.79 2.40
N LYS A 48 -4.05 21.80 2.34
CA LYS A 48 -3.64 22.57 3.51
C LYS A 48 -4.73 23.53 3.99
N ASP A 49 -5.29 24.26 3.06
CA ASP A 49 -6.26 25.32 3.29
C ASP A 49 -7.23 25.46 2.11
N TRP A 50 -8.14 26.43 2.21
CA TRP A 50 -9.13 26.70 1.16
C TRP A 50 -8.53 27.24 -0.14
N ASP A 51 -7.39 27.88 -0.08
CA ASP A 51 -6.73 28.38 -1.31
C ASP A 51 -6.13 27.21 -2.10
N ASP A 52 -5.58 26.24 -1.39
CA ASP A 52 -5.11 24.97 -1.97
C ASP A 52 -6.29 24.18 -2.57
N VAL A 53 -7.43 24.08 -1.84
CA VAL A 53 -8.65 23.44 -2.36
C VAL A 53 -9.14 24.15 -3.63
N LYS A 54 -9.17 25.48 -3.67
CA LYS A 54 -9.57 26.25 -4.85
C LYS A 54 -8.64 25.98 -6.03
N ALA A 55 -7.32 25.98 -5.78
CA ALA A 55 -6.33 25.80 -6.84
C ALA A 55 -6.39 24.41 -7.47
N ASN A 56 -6.64 23.38 -6.68
CA ASN A 56 -6.48 21.99 -7.08
C ASN A 56 -7.81 21.23 -7.21
N ALA A 57 -8.79 21.46 -6.33
CA ALA A 57 -10.05 20.72 -6.35
C ALA A 57 -11.07 21.28 -7.34
N ASN A 58 -11.05 22.59 -7.63
CA ASN A 58 -12.02 23.21 -8.55
C ASN A 58 -11.93 22.70 -10.00
N ASN A 59 -10.82 22.09 -10.35
CA ASN A 59 -10.60 21.50 -11.68
C ASN A 59 -10.69 19.98 -11.66
N ARG A 60 -11.14 19.37 -10.56
CA ARG A 60 -11.19 17.93 -10.36
C ARG A 60 -12.56 17.49 -9.88
N TYR A 61 -12.99 16.38 -10.45
CA TYR A 61 -14.25 15.74 -10.13
C TYR A 61 -14.00 14.33 -9.60
N ASP A 62 -14.94 13.79 -8.86
CA ASP A 62 -14.90 12.36 -8.59
C ASP A 62 -15.37 11.55 -9.81
N ALA A 63 -15.31 10.21 -9.71
CA ALA A 63 -15.66 9.30 -10.80
C ALA A 63 -17.13 9.38 -11.27
N ILE A 64 -18.00 10.05 -10.53
CA ILE A 64 -19.41 10.29 -10.89
C ILE A 64 -19.64 11.70 -11.41
N GLY A 65 -18.57 12.51 -11.54
CA GLY A 65 -18.64 13.86 -12.09
C GLY A 65 -19.09 14.93 -11.10
N GLU A 66 -19.04 14.65 -9.80
CA GLU A 66 -19.32 15.66 -8.78
C GLU A 66 -18.10 16.57 -8.55
N LEU A 67 -18.28 17.86 -8.71
CA LEU A 67 -17.27 18.87 -8.39
C LEU A 67 -17.28 19.16 -6.90
N TYR A 68 -16.13 19.12 -6.26
CA TYR A 68 -15.93 19.51 -4.88
C TYR A 68 -15.06 20.75 -4.79
N GLY A 69 -15.35 21.61 -3.83
CA GLY A 69 -14.65 22.85 -3.58
C GLY A 69 -15.47 23.76 -2.66
N PRO A 70 -15.01 24.98 -2.37
CA PRO A 70 -15.69 25.87 -1.42
C PRO A 70 -17.16 26.14 -1.78
N ALA A 71 -17.47 26.33 -3.05
CA ALA A 71 -18.85 26.53 -3.49
C ALA A 71 -19.72 25.28 -3.32
N ALA A 72 -19.16 24.10 -3.58
CA ALA A 72 -19.86 22.84 -3.37
C ALA A 72 -20.02 22.54 -1.87
N TRP A 73 -19.07 22.94 -1.03
CA TRP A 73 -19.19 22.83 0.41
C TRP A 73 -20.45 23.55 0.92
N GLU A 74 -20.62 24.81 0.57
CA GLU A 74 -21.81 25.60 0.98
C GLU A 74 -23.11 24.95 0.50
N ALA A 75 -23.11 24.34 -0.67
CA ALA A 75 -24.30 23.71 -1.25
C ALA A 75 -24.61 22.33 -0.66
N LEU A 76 -23.62 21.61 -0.15
CA LEU A 76 -23.72 20.20 0.19
C LEU A 76 -23.48 19.88 1.67
N LYS A 77 -22.94 20.80 2.47
CA LYS A 77 -22.56 20.56 3.88
C LYS A 77 -23.68 20.01 4.75
N ASP A 78 -24.92 20.35 4.45
CA ASP A 78 -26.10 19.92 5.19
C ASP A 78 -26.82 18.73 4.53
N LYS A 79 -26.27 18.18 3.45
CA LYS A 79 -26.87 17.04 2.75
C LYS A 79 -26.25 15.74 3.19
N ALA A 80 -27.03 14.88 3.81
CA ALA A 80 -26.58 13.56 4.26
C ALA A 80 -25.93 12.76 3.12
N GLY A 81 -24.76 12.16 3.39
CA GLY A 81 -24.01 11.34 2.45
C GLY A 81 -23.27 12.11 1.36
N LYS A 82 -23.29 13.44 1.39
CA LYS A 82 -22.60 14.32 0.44
C LYS A 82 -21.64 15.21 1.22
N GLN A 83 -20.38 14.87 1.20
CA GLN A 83 -19.32 15.62 1.89
C GLN A 83 -18.33 16.16 0.87
N PRO A 84 -18.38 17.45 0.53
CA PRO A 84 -17.45 18.05 -0.42
C PRO A 84 -16.01 18.02 0.10
N ILE A 85 -15.05 18.20 -0.80
CA ILE A 85 -13.64 18.32 -0.46
C ILE A 85 -13.43 19.61 0.36
N GLU A 86 -12.68 19.48 1.44
CA GLU A 86 -12.29 20.57 2.33
C GLU A 86 -10.82 20.44 2.76
N PRO A 87 -10.24 21.45 3.41
CA PRO A 87 -8.91 21.33 3.99
C PRO A 87 -8.79 20.12 4.90
N GLY A 88 -7.67 19.39 4.77
CA GLY A 88 -7.42 18.13 5.44
C GLY A 88 -7.81 16.89 4.64
N ASP A 89 -8.53 17.04 3.54
CA ASP A 89 -8.83 15.93 2.65
C ASP A 89 -7.65 15.61 1.72
N VAL A 90 -7.62 14.38 1.18
CA VAL A 90 -6.59 13.95 0.23
C VAL A 90 -6.82 14.55 -1.15
N CYS A 91 -5.81 15.21 -1.66
CA CYS A 91 -5.70 15.52 -3.08
C CYS A 91 -5.16 14.28 -3.80
N TRP A 92 -6.00 13.62 -4.59
CA TRP A 92 -5.60 12.49 -5.43
C TRP A 92 -4.95 12.97 -6.72
N ALA A 93 -3.91 12.28 -7.17
CA ALA A 93 -3.23 12.63 -8.42
C ALA A 93 -4.13 12.31 -9.61
N ASP A 94 -4.34 13.33 -10.45
CA ASP A 94 -4.94 13.22 -11.77
C ASP A 94 -3.82 12.95 -12.77
N LEU A 95 -3.66 11.68 -13.19
CA LEU A 95 -2.52 11.25 -13.99
C LEU A 95 -2.65 11.57 -15.48
N ASN A 96 -3.86 11.65 -15.95
CA ASN A 96 -4.14 11.98 -17.35
C ASN A 96 -4.56 13.44 -17.56
N ASN A 97 -4.69 14.22 -16.49
CA ASN A 97 -5.09 15.63 -16.47
C ASN A 97 -6.43 15.89 -17.16
N ASP A 98 -7.39 14.97 -16.97
CA ASP A 98 -8.75 15.14 -17.51
C ASP A 98 -9.71 15.84 -16.51
N GLY A 99 -9.24 16.14 -15.31
CA GLY A 99 -10.01 16.77 -14.24
C GLY A 99 -10.93 15.80 -13.47
N VAL A 100 -10.87 14.50 -13.75
CA VAL A 100 -11.74 13.50 -13.12
C VAL A 100 -10.91 12.39 -12.48
N ILE A 101 -11.02 12.21 -11.18
CA ILE A 101 -10.35 11.11 -10.48
C ILE A 101 -11.13 9.82 -10.64
N ASN A 102 -10.65 8.95 -11.52
CA ASN A 102 -11.28 7.68 -11.88
C ASN A 102 -10.25 6.56 -12.03
N ASN A 103 -10.67 5.42 -12.62
CA ASN A 103 -9.77 4.29 -12.77
C ASN A 103 -8.57 4.52 -13.73
N LEU A 104 -8.58 5.59 -14.53
CA LEU A 104 -7.43 5.97 -15.37
C LEU A 104 -6.28 6.54 -14.54
N ASP A 105 -6.58 7.05 -13.33
CA ASP A 105 -5.60 7.66 -12.40
C ASP A 105 -4.92 6.65 -11.49
N ARG A 106 -5.03 5.37 -11.80
CA ARG A 106 -4.35 4.34 -11.04
C ARG A 106 -2.93 4.14 -11.52
N VAL A 107 -2.02 4.16 -10.59
CA VAL A 107 -0.60 3.91 -10.84
C VAL A 107 -0.23 2.49 -10.41
N LYS A 108 0.68 1.87 -11.15
CA LYS A 108 1.32 0.64 -10.70
C LYS A 108 2.23 0.95 -9.52
N VAL A 109 1.90 0.39 -8.35
CA VAL A 109 2.64 0.60 -7.10
C VAL A 109 3.66 -0.48 -6.81
N GLY A 110 3.60 -1.60 -7.51
CA GLY A 110 4.56 -2.69 -7.34
C GLY A 110 4.06 -4.03 -7.86
N ASN A 111 4.66 -5.09 -7.37
CA ASN A 111 4.25 -6.47 -7.66
C ASN A 111 4.23 -7.30 -6.38
N LEU A 112 3.23 -8.17 -6.24
CA LEU A 112 3.06 -9.03 -5.07
C LEU A 112 4.16 -10.10 -4.97
N PHE A 113 4.70 -10.53 -6.11
CA PHE A 113 5.69 -11.61 -6.14
C PHE A 113 7.12 -11.05 -6.14
N PRO A 114 8.01 -11.64 -5.33
CA PRO A 114 9.42 -11.29 -5.38
C PRO A 114 10.02 -11.52 -6.77
N THR A 115 10.87 -10.61 -7.18
CA THR A 115 11.65 -10.76 -8.42
C THR A 115 12.80 -11.75 -8.23
N VAL A 116 13.38 -11.73 -7.04
CA VAL A 116 14.51 -12.59 -6.66
C VAL A 116 14.26 -13.17 -5.27
N THR A 117 14.43 -14.47 -5.14
CA THR A 117 14.42 -15.18 -3.86
C THR A 117 15.62 -16.11 -3.78
N GLY A 118 16.16 -16.32 -2.61
CA GLY A 118 17.25 -17.23 -2.42
C GLY A 118 17.67 -17.37 -0.97
N GLY A 119 18.71 -18.15 -0.78
CA GLY A 119 19.33 -18.31 0.53
C GLY A 119 20.80 -18.69 0.36
N PHE A 120 21.56 -18.42 1.40
CA PHE A 120 22.94 -18.84 1.50
C PHE A 120 23.26 -19.24 2.95
N SER A 121 24.24 -20.11 3.09
CA SER A 121 24.76 -20.49 4.39
C SER A 121 26.28 -20.43 4.39
N THR A 122 26.84 -20.21 5.55
CA THR A 122 28.28 -20.22 5.75
C THR A 122 28.64 -21.01 7.01
N THR A 123 29.80 -21.67 6.96
CA THR A 123 30.37 -22.33 8.14
C THR A 123 31.79 -21.81 8.33
N LEU A 124 32.06 -21.20 9.49
CA LEU A 124 33.37 -20.72 9.86
C LEU A 124 33.92 -21.61 10.97
N GLY A 125 35.06 -22.20 10.73
CA GLY A 125 35.75 -23.04 11.71
C GLY A 125 37.00 -22.37 12.27
N TYR A 126 37.15 -22.42 13.59
CA TYR A 126 38.37 -21.98 14.26
C TYR A 126 38.71 -22.92 15.43
N LYS A 127 39.78 -23.68 15.28
CA LYS A 127 40.18 -24.73 16.24
C LYS A 127 39.02 -25.71 16.48
N ASP A 128 38.55 -25.79 17.72
CA ASP A 128 37.50 -26.70 18.14
C ASP A 128 36.10 -26.07 18.03
N PHE A 129 36.00 -24.83 17.51
CA PHE A 129 34.74 -24.12 17.34
C PHE A 129 34.33 -24.05 15.89
N SER A 130 33.02 -24.19 15.64
CA SER A 130 32.42 -24.02 14.34
C SER A 130 31.16 -23.15 14.49
N LEU A 131 31.09 -22.07 13.73
CA LEU A 131 29.94 -21.20 13.63
C LEU A 131 29.24 -21.44 12.29
N TYR A 132 28.02 -21.92 12.34
CA TYR A 132 27.13 -22.02 11.19
C TYR A 132 26.14 -20.87 11.19
N ALA A 133 25.91 -20.26 10.02
CA ALA A 133 24.86 -19.28 9.85
C ALA A 133 24.14 -19.52 8.51
N ARG A 134 22.81 -19.40 8.54
CA ARG A 134 21.95 -19.54 7.35
C ARG A 134 21.05 -18.32 7.21
N PHE A 135 21.01 -17.81 5.99
CA PHE A 135 20.21 -16.67 5.60
C PHE A 135 19.25 -17.03 4.47
N ASP A 136 18.10 -16.38 4.43
CA ASP A 136 17.26 -16.32 3.26
C ASP A 136 16.81 -14.89 2.98
N TYR A 137 16.45 -14.64 1.73
CA TYR A 137 16.04 -13.32 1.27
C TYR A 137 14.97 -13.40 0.19
N ALA A 138 14.15 -12.35 0.12
CA ALA A 138 13.26 -12.10 -0.99
C ALA A 138 13.26 -10.61 -1.29
N LEU A 139 13.40 -10.26 -2.57
CA LEU A 139 13.57 -8.89 -3.03
C LEU A 139 12.63 -8.56 -4.19
N GLY A 140 12.22 -7.29 -4.27
CA GLY A 140 11.44 -6.75 -5.39
C GLY A 140 9.95 -7.02 -5.31
N HIS A 141 9.41 -7.31 -4.12
CA HIS A 141 7.97 -7.45 -3.91
C HIS A 141 7.40 -6.32 -3.07
N THR A 142 6.10 -6.14 -3.21
CA THR A 142 5.34 -5.10 -2.54
C THR A 142 4.22 -5.74 -1.72
N LEU A 143 4.06 -5.27 -0.50
CA LEU A 143 3.01 -5.69 0.43
C LEU A 143 2.00 -4.57 0.63
N TYR A 144 0.74 -4.93 0.76
CA TYR A 144 -0.29 -4.00 1.22
C TYR A 144 -0.42 -4.09 2.74
N ASN A 145 -0.19 -2.97 3.42
CA ASN A 145 -0.32 -2.87 4.87
C ASN A 145 -1.79 -2.61 5.25
N ASP A 146 -2.60 -3.65 5.19
CA ASP A 146 -4.02 -3.62 5.53
C ASP A 146 -4.25 -3.20 7.00
N LEU A 147 -3.35 -3.61 7.90
CA LEU A 147 -3.45 -3.24 9.31
C LEU A 147 -3.32 -1.73 9.51
N ALA A 148 -2.35 -1.09 8.85
CA ALA A 148 -2.18 0.36 8.92
C ALA A 148 -3.39 1.09 8.32
N ALA A 149 -3.89 0.65 7.17
CA ALA A 149 -5.06 1.23 6.53
C ALA A 149 -6.30 1.17 7.43
N ARG A 150 -6.55 0.01 8.03
CA ARG A 150 -7.67 -0.20 8.97
C ARG A 150 -7.54 0.64 10.23
N SER A 151 -6.36 0.61 10.83
CA SER A 151 -6.08 1.29 12.09
C SER A 151 -5.99 2.80 11.95
N LEU A 152 -5.74 3.32 10.74
CA LEU A 152 -5.73 4.76 10.46
C LEU A 152 -7.15 5.34 10.23
N GLY A 153 -8.18 4.51 10.20
CA GLY A 153 -9.57 4.96 10.12
C GLY A 153 -10.38 4.41 8.95
N GLN A 154 -9.86 3.38 8.24
CA GLN A 154 -10.65 2.69 7.21
C GLN A 154 -11.88 1.99 7.80
N TYR A 155 -11.72 1.42 8.98
CA TYR A 155 -12.81 0.91 9.79
C TYR A 155 -13.14 1.91 10.88
N GLN A 156 -14.34 2.38 10.84
CA GLN A 156 -14.86 3.39 11.74
C GLN A 156 -15.82 2.76 12.74
N GLY A 157 -16.08 3.43 13.83
CA GLY A 157 -16.90 2.94 14.92
C GLY A 157 -16.08 2.62 16.16
N SER A 158 -16.34 1.50 16.81
CA SER A 158 -15.71 1.10 18.09
C SER A 158 -14.35 0.43 17.96
N PHE A 159 -13.71 0.50 16.79
CA PHE A 159 -12.37 -0.08 16.60
C PHE A 159 -11.27 0.82 17.16
N ASN A 160 -10.24 0.18 17.71
CA ASN A 160 -9.04 0.89 18.13
C ASN A 160 -8.30 1.43 16.90
N ILE A 161 -7.85 2.66 17.01
CA ILE A 161 -7.01 3.33 16.04
C ILE A 161 -5.58 3.45 16.54
N ILE A 162 -4.62 3.55 15.65
CA ILE A 162 -3.21 3.71 16.01
C ILE A 162 -2.89 5.14 16.42
N ASP A 163 -1.83 5.28 17.18
CA ASP A 163 -1.39 6.59 17.73
C ASP A 163 -1.06 7.62 16.64
N MET A 164 -0.66 7.15 15.47
CA MET A 164 -0.41 7.97 14.27
C MET A 164 -1.60 8.88 13.88
N VAL A 165 -2.82 8.52 14.26
CA VAL A 165 -4.02 9.38 14.02
C VAL A 165 -3.91 10.73 14.72
N LYS A 166 -3.10 10.85 15.77
CA LYS A 166 -2.84 12.13 16.44
C LYS A 166 -2.10 13.13 15.55
N ASP A 167 -1.35 12.62 14.56
CA ASP A 167 -0.62 13.42 13.59
C ASP A 167 -1.49 13.80 12.38
N SER A 168 -2.78 13.47 12.40
CA SER A 168 -3.72 13.85 11.35
C SER A 168 -3.78 15.35 11.17
N TRP A 169 -4.13 15.73 9.95
CA TRP A 169 -4.32 17.15 9.63
C TRP A 169 -5.31 17.82 10.59
N SER A 170 -4.95 19.01 11.02
CA SER A 170 -5.80 19.94 11.78
C SER A 170 -5.38 21.37 11.45
N GLU A 171 -6.18 22.35 11.84
CA GLU A 171 -5.84 23.76 11.63
C GLU A 171 -4.50 24.16 12.26
N THR A 172 -4.08 23.47 13.31
CA THR A 172 -2.78 23.67 14.00
C THR A 172 -1.68 22.74 13.50
N ASN A 173 -2.00 21.72 12.69
CA ASN A 173 -1.06 20.78 12.11
C ASN A 173 -1.37 20.57 10.62
N GLN A 174 -1.07 21.57 9.80
CA GLN A 174 -1.34 21.53 8.36
C GLN A 174 -0.20 20.86 7.55
N ASN A 175 0.95 20.67 8.15
CA ASN A 175 2.12 20.09 7.48
C ASN A 175 2.26 18.59 7.81
N THR A 176 1.26 17.82 7.42
CA THR A 176 1.21 16.36 7.63
C THR A 176 0.78 15.68 6.34
N ASP A 177 1.16 14.42 6.17
CA ASP A 177 0.70 13.55 5.09
C ASP A 177 -0.47 12.66 5.51
N ILE A 178 -0.95 12.79 6.76
CA ILE A 178 -2.08 12.04 7.30
C ILE A 178 -3.34 12.90 7.18
N PRO A 179 -4.36 12.44 6.44
CA PRO A 179 -5.55 13.23 6.22
C PRO A 179 -6.32 13.47 7.51
N LYS A 180 -7.20 14.45 7.47
CA LYS A 180 -8.16 14.74 8.53
C LYS A 180 -8.94 13.48 8.89
N PHE A 181 -9.07 13.22 10.18
CA PHE A 181 -9.80 12.06 10.69
C PHE A 181 -11.31 12.34 10.68
N TYR A 182 -12.07 11.38 10.16
CA TYR A 182 -13.52 11.39 10.17
C TYR A 182 -14.09 10.17 10.86
N TYR A 183 -15.19 10.34 11.55
CA TYR A 183 -15.93 9.22 12.17
C TYR A 183 -16.80 8.47 11.16
N ALA A 184 -17.32 7.32 11.58
CA ALA A 184 -18.08 6.39 10.75
C ALA A 184 -19.28 6.99 10.00
N ASP A 185 -19.93 7.96 10.56
CA ASP A 185 -21.07 8.66 9.97
C ASP A 185 -20.69 9.61 8.82
N GLN A 186 -19.40 9.87 8.65
CA GLN A 186 -18.85 10.72 7.61
C GLN A 186 -18.22 9.92 6.47
N LEU A 187 -18.84 8.81 6.10
CA LEU A 187 -18.31 7.79 5.16
C LEU A 187 -18.14 8.25 3.72
N SER A 188 -18.68 9.40 3.35
CA SER A 188 -18.52 9.96 2.00
C SER A 188 -17.09 10.44 1.71
N LYS A 189 -16.28 10.66 2.75
CA LYS A 189 -14.89 11.09 2.59
C LYS A 189 -14.01 9.94 2.09
N LYS A 190 -13.32 10.16 0.98
CA LYS A 190 -12.48 9.17 0.29
C LYS A 190 -11.00 9.46 0.54
N ASN A 191 -10.60 9.52 1.83
CA ASN A 191 -9.26 9.91 2.26
C ASN A 191 -8.33 8.74 2.53
N ILE A 192 -8.82 7.68 3.14
CA ILE A 192 -7.98 6.49 3.42
C ILE A 192 -7.96 5.59 2.19
N THR A 193 -9.13 5.36 1.60
CA THR A 193 -9.25 4.69 0.31
C THR A 193 -10.26 5.43 -0.56
N ARG A 194 -10.20 5.23 -1.88
CA ARG A 194 -11.17 5.83 -2.80
C ARG A 194 -12.60 5.29 -2.62
N SER A 195 -12.76 4.15 -1.99
CA SER A 195 -14.08 3.54 -1.75
C SER A 195 -14.71 3.94 -0.43
N ASN A 196 -13.97 4.46 0.50
CA ASN A 196 -14.36 4.82 1.87
C ASN A 196 -15.02 3.74 2.74
N ASN A 197 -15.51 2.66 2.19
CA ASN A 197 -16.09 1.59 2.98
C ASN A 197 -15.22 0.34 3.03
N GLY A 198 -13.95 0.51 2.85
CA GLY A 198 -12.85 -0.33 3.27
C GLY A 198 -12.84 -1.81 2.92
N LEU A 199 -13.97 -2.33 2.56
CA LEU A 199 -14.18 -3.76 2.53
C LEU A 199 -14.04 -4.37 1.14
N THR A 200 -14.04 -3.60 0.07
CA THR A 200 -14.44 -4.19 -1.20
C THR A 200 -13.44 -4.09 -2.32
N ALA A 201 -12.40 -3.31 -2.21
CA ALA A 201 -11.52 -3.24 -3.35
C ALA A 201 -10.09 -2.92 -2.95
N VAL A 202 -9.28 -3.93 -2.86
CA VAL A 202 -7.81 -3.84 -2.90
C VAL A 202 -7.36 -2.84 -3.97
N ASP A 203 -8.12 -2.76 -5.04
CA ASP A 203 -7.87 -1.87 -6.15
C ASP A 203 -8.25 -0.40 -5.93
N ASN A 204 -9.03 -0.04 -4.92
CA ASN A 204 -9.37 1.35 -4.60
C ASN A 204 -8.54 1.92 -3.46
N ASN A 205 -7.45 1.25 -3.12
CA ASN A 205 -6.57 1.65 -2.04
C ASN A 205 -5.69 2.83 -2.42
N SER A 206 -5.22 3.53 -1.41
CA SER A 206 -4.16 4.52 -1.54
C SER A 206 -2.81 3.85 -1.71
N SER A 207 -1.97 4.39 -2.57
CA SER A 207 -0.55 3.99 -2.71
C SER A 207 0.22 4.11 -1.40
N ARG A 208 -0.26 4.90 -0.45
CA ARG A 208 0.30 5.10 0.88
C ARG A 208 0.51 3.81 1.66
N PHE A 209 -0.36 2.82 1.49
CA PHE A 209 -0.33 1.57 2.25
C PHE A 209 0.43 0.44 1.55
N TYR A 210 1.09 0.75 0.44
CA TYR A 210 1.93 -0.21 -0.26
C TYR A 210 3.39 0.00 0.13
N GLU A 211 3.99 -1.02 0.71
CA GLU A 211 5.33 -1.00 1.27
C GLU A 211 6.22 -2.02 0.57
N LYS A 212 7.53 -1.77 0.54
CA LYS A 212 8.50 -2.75 0.07
C LYS A 212 8.53 -3.93 1.04
N GLY A 213 8.35 -5.13 0.51
CA GLY A 213 8.44 -6.37 1.27
C GLY A 213 9.83 -6.98 1.31
N ASP A 214 10.85 -6.27 0.82
CA ASP A 214 12.22 -6.76 0.73
C ASP A 214 12.76 -7.15 2.12
N TYR A 215 13.34 -8.34 2.21
CA TYR A 215 13.96 -8.77 3.46
C TYR A 215 15.21 -9.62 3.23
N LEU A 216 16.08 -9.58 4.21
CA LEU A 216 17.16 -10.53 4.47
C LEU A 216 17.01 -11.02 5.91
N ALA A 217 16.80 -12.31 6.10
CA ALA A 217 16.58 -12.89 7.41
C ALA A 217 17.69 -13.89 7.77
N LEU A 218 18.22 -13.76 8.97
CA LEU A 218 19.02 -14.80 9.60
C LEU A 218 18.07 -15.86 10.16
N ARG A 219 18.09 -17.06 9.58
CA ARG A 219 17.19 -18.16 9.97
C ARG A 219 17.77 -19.08 11.02
N GLU A 220 19.08 -19.21 10.99
CA GLU A 220 19.77 -20.09 11.89
C GLU A 220 21.16 -19.55 12.19
N ILE A 221 21.55 -19.62 13.45
CA ILE A 221 22.92 -19.42 13.90
C ILE A 221 23.23 -20.51 14.93
N THR A 222 24.26 -21.29 14.68
CA THR A 222 24.66 -22.39 15.54
C THR A 222 26.14 -22.28 15.83
N LEU A 223 26.50 -22.17 17.10
CA LEU A 223 27.88 -22.28 17.55
C LEU A 223 28.12 -23.68 18.10
N THR A 224 28.97 -24.41 17.45
CA THR A 224 29.36 -25.79 17.88
C THR A 224 30.73 -25.76 18.49
N TRP A 225 30.88 -26.38 19.63
CA TRP A 225 32.15 -26.65 20.24
C TRP A 225 32.41 -28.17 20.27
N ASN A 226 33.45 -28.59 19.57
CA ASN A 226 33.92 -29.96 19.60
C ASN A 226 34.78 -30.17 20.86
N LEU A 227 34.36 -31.06 21.71
CA LEU A 227 35.07 -31.30 22.96
C LEU A 227 36.45 -31.91 22.71
N PRO A 228 37.49 -31.45 23.44
CA PRO A 228 38.85 -31.97 23.29
C PRO A 228 38.92 -33.48 23.51
N LYS A 229 39.64 -34.20 22.66
CA LYS A 229 39.80 -35.69 22.73
C LYS A 229 40.24 -36.17 24.11
N LYS A 230 41.05 -35.37 24.81
CA LYS A 230 41.50 -35.68 26.15
C LYS A 230 40.34 -35.85 27.17
N TRP A 231 39.25 -35.18 26.96
CA TRP A 231 38.08 -35.26 27.84
C TRP A 231 37.14 -36.37 27.44
N ILE A 232 36.87 -36.52 26.15
CA ILE A 232 35.91 -37.50 25.64
C ILE A 232 36.43 -38.94 25.72
N ASN A 233 37.73 -39.15 25.57
CA ASN A 233 38.35 -40.49 25.71
C ASN A 233 38.18 -41.02 27.14
N LYS A 234 38.15 -40.19 28.18
CA LYS A 234 37.87 -40.60 29.56
C LYS A 234 36.46 -41.15 29.73
N ALA A 235 35.50 -40.70 28.85
CA ALA A 235 34.14 -41.11 28.87
C ALA A 235 33.86 -42.25 27.82
N LEU A 236 34.90 -42.85 27.27
CA LEU A 236 34.84 -43.91 26.24
C LEU A 236 34.05 -43.45 24.97
N MET A 237 34.04 -42.19 24.68
CA MET A 237 33.40 -41.62 23.48
C MET A 237 34.43 -41.30 22.42
N SER A 238 34.10 -41.50 21.13
CA SER A 238 34.95 -41.16 20.00
C SER A 238 34.82 -39.69 19.56
N ASN A 239 33.62 -39.09 19.71
CA ASN A 239 33.33 -37.69 19.42
C ASN A 239 32.23 -37.18 20.36
N ALA A 240 32.32 -35.92 20.75
CA ALA A 240 31.26 -35.19 21.45
C ALA A 240 31.33 -33.70 21.09
N SER A 241 30.19 -33.10 20.87
CA SER A 241 30.06 -31.67 20.62
C SER A 241 28.88 -31.07 21.38
N VAL A 242 28.97 -29.79 21.66
CA VAL A 242 27.88 -28.98 22.24
C VAL A 242 27.53 -27.89 21.25
N TYR A 243 26.23 -27.66 21.05
CA TYR A 243 25.73 -26.62 20.16
C TYR A 243 24.51 -25.97 20.73
#